data_baa541a065f7db69efe9c9ee9989aba9
#
_entry.id   baa541a065f7db69efe9c9ee9989aba9
#
_cell.length_a   1.000
_cell.length_b   1.000
_cell.length_c   1.000
_cell.angle_alpha   90.00
_cell.angle_beta   90.00
_cell.angle_gamma   90.00
#
_symmetry.space_group_name_H-M   'P 1'
#
loop_
_entity.id
_entity.type
_entity.pdbx_description
1 polymer ?
#
loop_
_entity_poly.entity_id
_entity_poly.type
_entity_poly.pdbx_seq_one_letter_code
_entity_poly.pdbx_strand_id
1 'polypeptide(L)'
;TWRDAAEFLAVGCRNVQVTTAIMQYGYRIVEDMINGMGHFMEERGYNKLDDFIGCALPNIIPAEDLNRDYKLLPNFDYDKCVGCGRCYVSCYDAAHQAIDWNEEKRRPELNDNCVGCHLCLNVCPVQECITPGEIKWKEGRTQTEISFRKRYE
;
A
#
# COMPACT_ATOMS: atom_id res chain seq x y z
N THR A 1 0.84 17.73 -0.31
CA THR A 1 1.70 17.78 -1.52
C THR A 1 0.87 17.66 -2.79
N TRP A 2 1.43 17.86 -3.96
CA TRP A 2 0.78 17.61 -5.24
C TRP A 2 0.30 16.14 -5.40
N ARG A 3 0.99 15.18 -4.78
CA ARG A 3 0.59 13.77 -4.79
C ARG A 3 -0.75 13.56 -4.11
N ASP A 4 -0.96 14.19 -2.96
CA ASP A 4 -2.24 14.12 -2.24
C ASP A 4 -3.37 14.71 -3.09
N ALA A 5 -3.11 15.84 -3.78
CA ALA A 5 -4.08 16.41 -4.73
C ALA A 5 -4.37 15.48 -5.91
N ALA A 6 -3.33 14.81 -6.45
CA ALA A 6 -3.47 13.85 -7.53
C ALA A 6 -4.37 12.66 -7.12
N GLU A 7 -4.22 12.15 -5.91
CA GLU A 7 -5.06 11.06 -5.40
C GLU A 7 -6.56 11.47 -5.38
N PHE A 8 -6.88 12.66 -4.90
CA PHE A 8 -8.25 13.17 -4.92
C PHE A 8 -8.79 13.34 -6.34
N LEU A 9 -8.00 13.87 -7.25
CA LEU A 9 -8.40 14.02 -8.65
C LEU A 9 -8.60 12.65 -9.33
N ALA A 10 -7.71 11.69 -9.05
CA ALA A 10 -7.81 10.32 -9.59
C ALA A 10 -9.13 9.62 -9.20
N VAL A 11 -9.67 9.89 -8.01
CA VAL A 11 -10.97 9.37 -7.56
C VAL A 11 -12.16 10.28 -7.93
N GLY A 12 -11.96 11.23 -8.84
CA GLY A 12 -13.02 12.00 -9.47
C GLY A 12 -13.31 13.37 -8.87
N CYS A 13 -12.56 13.83 -7.86
CA CYS A 13 -12.68 15.20 -7.38
C CYS A 13 -12.26 16.19 -8.46
N ARG A 14 -13.02 17.28 -8.61
CA ARG A 14 -12.69 18.38 -9.54
C ARG A 14 -12.10 19.61 -8.84
N ASN A 15 -12.22 19.67 -7.53
CA ASN A 15 -11.67 20.71 -6.67
C ASN A 15 -10.98 20.08 -5.46
N VAL A 16 -9.80 20.58 -5.13
CA VAL A 16 -9.05 20.21 -3.94
C VAL A 16 -8.82 21.47 -3.12
N GLN A 17 -9.26 21.47 -1.85
CA GLN A 17 -9.04 22.57 -0.94
C GLN A 17 -7.81 22.32 -0.07
N VAL A 18 -6.98 23.37 0.09
CA VAL A 18 -5.75 23.30 0.86
C VAL A 18 -5.79 24.37 1.94
N THR A 19 -5.72 23.97 3.20
CA THR A 19 -5.78 24.91 4.35
C THR A 19 -4.52 24.85 5.21
N THR A 20 -4.28 23.73 5.88
CA THR A 20 -3.18 23.60 6.83
C THR A 20 -1.80 23.74 6.18
N ALA A 21 -1.63 23.25 4.95
CA ALA A 21 -0.36 23.40 4.23
C ALA A 21 -0.06 24.87 3.92
N ILE A 22 -1.06 25.70 3.64
CA ILE A 22 -0.86 27.16 3.47
C ILE A 22 -0.41 27.79 4.78
N MET A 23 -0.97 27.35 5.92
CA MET A 23 -0.56 27.86 7.24
C MET A 23 0.89 27.48 7.57
N GLN A 24 1.33 26.31 7.16
CA GLN A 24 2.68 25.78 7.43
C GLN A 24 3.76 26.32 6.47
N TYR A 25 3.42 26.40 5.18
CA TYR A 25 4.39 26.64 4.10
C TYR A 25 4.14 27.95 3.33
N GLY A 26 3.08 28.68 3.67
CA GLY A 26 2.66 29.89 2.96
C GLY A 26 1.97 29.58 1.62
N TYR A 27 1.53 30.64 0.93
CA TYR A 27 0.80 30.51 -0.36
C TYR A 27 1.61 29.88 -1.48
N ARG A 28 2.94 29.92 -1.39
CA ARG A 28 3.83 29.30 -2.37
C ARG A 28 3.58 27.80 -2.56
N ILE A 29 3.07 27.13 -1.54
CA ILE A 29 2.72 25.69 -1.65
C ILE A 29 1.76 25.40 -2.81
N VAL A 30 0.91 26.34 -3.16
CA VAL A 30 -0.04 26.20 -4.29
C VAL A 30 0.73 26.13 -5.61
N GLU A 31 1.73 26.99 -5.81
CA GLU A 31 2.60 26.96 -7.00
C GLU A 31 3.40 25.65 -7.07
N ASP A 32 3.95 25.19 -5.95
CA ASP A 32 4.68 23.93 -5.87
C ASP A 32 3.77 22.74 -6.21
N MET A 33 2.50 22.77 -5.78
CA MET A 33 1.51 21.73 -6.10
C MET A 33 1.15 21.75 -7.59
N ILE A 34 0.95 22.93 -8.18
CA ILE A 34 0.64 23.08 -9.62
C ILE A 34 1.80 22.59 -10.46
N ASN A 35 3.03 23.00 -10.13
CA ASN A 35 4.22 22.58 -10.85
C ASN A 35 4.46 21.07 -10.76
N GLY A 36 4.33 20.49 -9.55
CA GLY A 36 4.45 19.04 -9.35
C GLY A 36 3.41 18.26 -10.12
N MET A 37 2.15 18.74 -10.19
CA MET A 37 1.09 18.15 -10.99
C MET A 37 1.40 18.24 -12.49
N GLY A 38 1.92 19.38 -12.95
CA GLY A 38 2.33 19.57 -14.35
C GLY A 38 3.40 18.56 -14.77
N HIS A 39 4.46 18.39 -13.98
CA HIS A 39 5.49 17.38 -14.26
C HIS A 39 4.93 15.95 -14.26
N PHE A 40 4.07 15.61 -13.31
CA PHE A 40 3.43 14.31 -13.28
C PHE A 40 2.58 14.04 -14.53
N MET A 41 1.83 15.03 -14.98
CA MET A 41 1.01 14.93 -16.20
C MET A 41 1.89 14.73 -17.43
N GLU A 42 2.99 15.49 -17.54
CA GLU A 42 3.95 15.39 -18.64
C GLU A 42 4.60 13.99 -18.68
N GLU A 43 5.09 13.47 -17.54
CA GLU A 43 5.67 12.13 -17.42
C GLU A 43 4.67 11.03 -17.83
N ARG A 44 3.39 11.22 -17.57
CA ARG A 44 2.32 10.26 -17.87
C ARG A 44 1.63 10.47 -19.21
N GLY A 45 1.97 11.54 -19.94
CA GLY A 45 1.41 11.85 -21.24
C GLY A 45 -0.02 12.41 -21.19
N TYR A 46 -0.46 12.98 -20.04
CA TYR A 46 -1.73 13.66 -19.93
C TYR A 46 -1.62 15.08 -20.47
N ASN A 47 -2.55 15.50 -21.38
CA ASN A 47 -2.53 16.84 -21.96
C ASN A 47 -3.37 17.85 -21.16
N LYS A 48 -4.35 17.37 -20.41
CA LYS A 48 -5.24 18.19 -19.57
C LYS A 48 -5.68 17.41 -18.35
N LEU A 49 -6.12 18.11 -17.31
CA LEU A 49 -6.59 17.50 -16.06
C LEU A 49 -7.79 16.55 -16.28
N ASP A 50 -8.66 16.84 -17.24
CA ASP A 50 -9.81 15.98 -17.54
C ASP A 50 -9.40 14.57 -18.01
N ASP A 51 -8.21 14.41 -18.59
CA ASP A 51 -7.69 13.10 -19.00
C ASP A 51 -7.30 12.23 -17.81
N PHE A 52 -7.05 12.86 -16.66
CA PHE A 52 -6.62 12.20 -15.43
C PHE A 52 -7.74 12.08 -14.39
N ILE A 53 -8.67 13.08 -14.31
CA ILE A 53 -9.75 13.08 -13.32
C ILE A 53 -10.58 11.81 -13.44
N GLY A 54 -10.70 11.07 -12.33
CA GLY A 54 -11.49 9.85 -12.27
C GLY A 54 -10.81 8.59 -12.83
N CYS A 55 -9.54 8.66 -13.23
CA CYS A 55 -8.84 7.52 -13.82
C CYS A 55 -8.76 6.28 -12.90
N ALA A 56 -8.88 6.46 -11.58
CA ALA A 56 -8.89 5.36 -10.61
C ALA A 56 -10.28 4.73 -10.43
N LEU A 57 -11.38 5.43 -10.81
CA LEU A 57 -12.75 4.97 -10.58
C LEU A 57 -13.04 3.57 -11.17
N PRO A 58 -12.58 3.22 -12.37
CA PRO A 58 -12.80 1.88 -12.93
C PRO A 58 -12.14 0.74 -12.13
N ASN A 59 -11.16 1.06 -11.29
CA ASN A 59 -10.43 0.11 -10.47
C ASN A 59 -10.94 0.03 -9.03
N ILE A 60 -11.92 0.86 -8.65
CA ILE A 60 -12.54 0.83 -7.33
C ILE A 60 -13.65 -0.20 -7.36
N ILE A 61 -13.52 -1.22 -6.52
CA ILE A 61 -14.51 -2.29 -6.39
C ILE A 61 -15.11 -2.29 -4.99
N PRO A 62 -16.39 -2.66 -4.82
CA PRO A 62 -17.01 -2.83 -3.52
C PRO A 62 -16.28 -3.88 -2.67
N ALA A 63 -16.33 -3.73 -1.35
CA ALA A 63 -15.63 -4.61 -0.42
C ALA A 63 -16.09 -6.08 -0.52
N GLU A 64 -17.36 -6.31 -0.84
CA GLU A 64 -17.95 -7.63 -1.08
C GLU A 64 -17.40 -8.34 -2.32
N ASP A 65 -16.91 -7.57 -3.30
CA ASP A 65 -16.35 -8.09 -4.55
C ASP A 65 -14.85 -8.37 -4.46
N LEU A 66 -14.21 -8.00 -3.34
CA LEU A 66 -12.79 -8.27 -3.11
C LEU A 66 -12.54 -9.77 -3.03
N ASN A 67 -11.60 -10.27 -3.82
CA ASN A 67 -11.15 -11.65 -3.70
C ASN A 67 -10.41 -11.84 -2.37
N ARG A 68 -10.97 -12.68 -1.49
CA ARG A 68 -10.42 -13.02 -0.18
C ARG A 68 -10.02 -14.48 -0.07
N ASP A 69 -9.87 -15.17 -1.20
CA ASP A 69 -9.53 -16.59 -1.23
C ASP A 69 -8.03 -16.84 -1.16
N TYR A 70 -7.24 -15.79 -1.00
CA TYR A 70 -5.79 -15.88 -0.84
C TYR A 70 -5.26 -14.98 0.27
N LYS A 71 -4.07 -15.29 0.73
CA LYS A 71 -3.25 -14.45 1.60
C LYS A 71 -1.91 -14.20 0.91
N LEU A 72 -1.42 -12.99 0.91
CA LEU A 72 -0.05 -12.67 0.53
C LEU A 72 0.79 -12.66 1.81
N LEU A 73 1.66 -13.65 1.98
CA LEU A 73 2.46 -13.76 3.20
C LEU A 73 3.73 -12.91 3.11
N PRO A 74 4.23 -12.34 4.22
CA PRO A 74 5.52 -11.66 4.23
C PRO A 74 6.66 -12.69 4.10
N ASN A 75 7.69 -12.30 3.35
CA ASN A 75 8.95 -13.03 3.29
C ASN A 75 10.00 -12.30 4.13
N PHE A 76 10.75 -13.04 4.96
CA PHE A 76 11.80 -12.52 5.83
C PHE A 76 13.17 -12.89 5.28
N ASP A 77 13.96 -11.88 4.92
CA ASP A 77 15.38 -12.04 4.59
C ASP A 77 16.19 -12.05 5.89
N TYR A 78 16.54 -13.25 6.34
CA TYR A 78 17.26 -13.42 7.60
C TYR A 78 18.72 -12.93 7.53
N ASP A 79 19.30 -12.81 6.36
CA ASP A 79 20.66 -12.29 6.20
C ASP A 79 20.70 -10.78 6.46
N LYS A 80 19.62 -10.07 6.05
CA LYS A 80 19.46 -8.63 6.33
C LYS A 80 18.92 -8.35 7.73
N CYS A 81 18.26 -9.30 8.37
CA CYS A 81 17.59 -9.10 9.63
C CYS A 81 18.60 -8.80 10.77
N VAL A 82 18.40 -7.71 11.49
CA VAL A 82 19.24 -7.29 12.62
C VAL A 82 18.71 -7.79 13.98
N GLY A 83 17.67 -8.59 14.01
CA GLY A 83 17.13 -9.17 15.25
C GLY A 83 16.54 -8.14 16.22
N CYS A 84 15.94 -7.04 15.72
CA CYS A 84 15.42 -5.95 16.56
C CYS A 84 14.04 -6.24 17.20
N GLY A 85 13.31 -7.25 16.75
CA GLY A 85 12.02 -7.67 17.30
C GLY A 85 10.81 -6.76 16.96
N ARG A 86 10.98 -5.64 16.26
CA ARG A 86 9.87 -4.70 15.99
C ARG A 86 8.68 -5.36 15.26
N CYS A 87 8.95 -6.23 14.29
CA CYS A 87 7.93 -6.96 13.56
C CYS A 87 7.12 -7.90 14.47
N TYR A 88 7.80 -8.57 15.42
CA TYR A 88 7.15 -9.40 16.43
C TYR A 88 6.25 -8.59 17.34
N VAL A 89 6.79 -7.52 17.99
CA VAL A 89 6.01 -6.66 18.90
C VAL A 89 4.79 -6.06 18.19
N SER A 90 4.96 -5.51 16.98
CA SER A 90 3.84 -4.92 16.25
C SER A 90 2.77 -5.95 15.87
N CYS A 91 3.16 -7.17 15.53
CA CYS A 91 2.21 -8.23 15.24
C CYS A 91 1.47 -8.69 16.49
N TYR A 92 2.15 -8.75 17.62
CA TYR A 92 1.59 -9.10 18.92
C TYR A 92 0.58 -8.05 19.38
N ASP A 93 0.94 -6.77 19.35
CA ASP A 93 0.09 -5.64 19.78
C ASP A 93 -1.11 -5.41 18.85
N ALA A 94 -0.97 -5.72 17.56
CA ALA A 94 -2.05 -5.60 16.57
C ALA A 94 -3.07 -6.76 16.62
N ALA A 95 -2.95 -7.65 17.59
CA ALA A 95 -3.83 -8.78 17.86
C ALA A 95 -3.83 -9.92 16.81
N HIS A 96 -2.93 -9.93 15.82
CA HIS A 96 -2.80 -11.06 14.89
C HIS A 96 -1.95 -12.19 15.47
N GLN A 97 -0.93 -11.85 16.27
CA GLN A 97 -0.05 -12.78 16.99
C GLN A 97 0.47 -13.91 16.08
N ALA A 98 0.84 -13.53 14.88
CA ALA A 98 1.20 -14.43 13.79
C ALA A 98 2.71 -14.52 13.57
N ILE A 99 3.49 -13.88 14.43
CA ILE A 99 4.94 -13.94 14.42
C ILE A 99 5.39 -14.43 15.79
N ASP A 100 6.05 -15.58 15.82
CA ASP A 100 6.71 -16.11 17.00
C ASP A 100 8.14 -15.58 17.04
N TRP A 101 8.66 -15.40 18.25
CA TRP A 101 10.03 -14.92 18.42
C TRP A 101 10.95 -16.06 18.85
N ASN A 102 11.93 -16.36 18.02
CA ASN A 102 12.97 -17.34 18.35
C ASN A 102 14.09 -16.63 19.15
N GLU A 103 14.14 -16.86 20.44
CA GLU A 103 15.09 -16.23 21.36
C GLU A 103 16.55 -16.61 21.07
N GLU A 104 16.80 -17.87 20.71
CA GLU A 104 18.16 -18.36 20.46
C GLU A 104 18.76 -17.73 19.21
N LYS A 105 17.97 -17.69 18.13
CA LYS A 105 18.39 -17.12 16.85
C LYS A 105 18.17 -15.60 16.77
N ARG A 106 17.38 -15.04 17.68
CA ARG A 106 16.89 -13.65 17.66
C ARG A 106 16.25 -13.32 16.31
N ARG A 107 15.30 -14.15 15.88
CA ARG A 107 14.63 -14.04 14.56
C ARG A 107 13.12 -14.23 14.71
N PRO A 108 12.33 -13.50 13.87
CA PRO A 108 10.90 -13.75 13.76
C PRO A 108 10.63 -15.03 12.98
N GLU A 109 9.64 -15.80 13.39
CA GLU A 109 9.14 -16.98 12.68
C GLU A 109 7.64 -16.81 12.44
N LEU A 110 7.20 -16.99 11.19
CA LEU A 110 5.80 -16.79 10.82
C LEU A 110 5.00 -18.06 11.14
N ASN A 111 3.85 -17.89 11.80
CA ASN A 111 2.92 -18.99 12.06
C ASN A 111 1.65 -18.88 11.18
N ASP A 112 0.73 -19.86 11.29
CA ASP A 112 -0.45 -19.97 10.43
C ASP A 112 -1.54 -18.91 10.69
N ASN A 113 -1.45 -18.14 11.77
CA ASN A 113 -2.39 -17.06 12.09
C ASN A 113 -2.19 -15.82 11.19
N CYS A 114 -1.16 -15.80 10.35
CA CYS A 114 -0.89 -14.66 9.50
C CYS A 114 -2.04 -14.38 8.54
N VAL A 115 -2.49 -13.13 8.53
CA VAL A 115 -3.57 -12.65 7.64
C VAL A 115 -3.06 -11.88 6.42
N GLY A 116 -1.75 -11.65 6.31
CA GLY A 116 -1.14 -10.90 5.21
C GLY A 116 -1.31 -9.38 5.30
N CYS A 117 -1.42 -8.81 6.50
CA CYS A 117 -1.62 -7.36 6.67
C CYS A 117 -0.36 -6.51 6.41
N HIS A 118 0.82 -7.13 6.35
CA HIS A 118 2.12 -6.50 6.09
C HIS A 118 2.53 -5.37 7.06
N LEU A 119 1.93 -5.29 8.25
CA LEU A 119 2.37 -4.35 9.28
C LEU A 119 3.86 -4.56 9.64
N CYS A 120 4.30 -5.81 9.68
CA CYS A 120 5.69 -6.17 9.94
C CYS A 120 6.68 -5.56 8.93
N LEU A 121 6.28 -5.42 7.67
CA LEU A 121 7.07 -4.78 6.61
C LEU A 121 7.21 -3.27 6.88
N ASN A 122 6.10 -2.61 7.25
CA ASN A 122 6.08 -1.16 7.46
C ASN A 122 6.90 -0.72 8.69
N VAL A 123 7.01 -1.57 9.71
CA VAL A 123 7.77 -1.25 10.95
C VAL A 123 9.22 -1.71 10.90
N CYS A 124 9.63 -2.45 9.88
CA CYS A 124 11.00 -2.92 9.75
C CYS A 124 11.95 -1.76 9.47
N PRO A 125 12.99 -1.54 10.29
CA PRO A 125 13.94 -0.45 10.08
C PRO A 125 14.97 -0.76 8.98
N VAL A 126 15.02 -2.01 8.52
CA VAL A 126 15.96 -2.46 7.49
C VAL A 126 15.22 -2.59 6.17
N GLN A 127 15.63 -1.79 5.20
CA GLN A 127 15.03 -1.78 3.87
C GLN A 127 15.14 -3.16 3.22
N GLU A 128 14.05 -3.62 2.60
CA GLU A 128 13.97 -4.91 1.90
C GLU A 128 14.28 -6.17 2.75
N CYS A 129 14.34 -6.02 4.08
CA CYS A 129 14.47 -7.18 4.97
C CYS A 129 13.18 -7.98 5.06
N ILE A 130 12.03 -7.30 4.97
CA ILE A 130 10.72 -7.93 4.87
C ILE A 130 10.07 -7.46 3.57
N THR A 131 9.67 -8.39 2.73
CA THR A 131 9.05 -8.12 1.44
C THR A 131 7.73 -8.89 1.31
N PRO A 132 6.82 -8.47 0.41
CA PRO A 132 5.72 -9.34 0.01
C PRO A 132 6.28 -10.64 -0.57
N GLY A 133 5.81 -11.76 -0.06
CA GLY A 133 6.28 -13.09 -0.42
C GLY A 133 5.28 -13.87 -1.27
N GLU A 134 5.04 -15.11 -0.91
CA GLU A 134 4.20 -16.01 -1.70
C GLU A 134 2.70 -15.82 -1.42
N ILE A 135 1.90 -16.06 -2.46
CA ILE A 135 0.45 -16.13 -2.35
C ILE A 135 0.06 -17.52 -1.86
N LYS A 136 -0.57 -17.59 -0.69
CA LYS A 136 -1.16 -18.81 -0.14
C LYS A 136 -2.67 -18.79 -0.40
N TRP A 137 -3.16 -19.69 -1.24
CA TRP A 137 -4.59 -19.85 -1.52
C TRP A 137 -5.27 -20.62 -0.42
N LYS A 138 -6.55 -20.35 -0.19
CA LYS A 138 -7.40 -21.19 0.67
C LYS A 138 -7.57 -22.57 0.04
N GLU A 139 -7.78 -23.58 0.87
CA GLU A 139 -7.97 -24.96 0.44
C GLU A 139 -9.09 -25.09 -0.61
N GLY A 140 -8.80 -25.79 -1.71
CA GLY A 140 -9.74 -25.98 -2.83
C GLY A 140 -9.91 -24.75 -3.75
N ARG A 141 -9.15 -23.69 -3.54
CA ARG A 141 -9.14 -22.49 -4.39
C ARG A 141 -7.86 -22.42 -5.21
N THR A 142 -8.00 -22.02 -6.45
CA THR A 142 -6.88 -21.78 -7.37
C THR A 142 -6.93 -20.33 -7.81
N GLN A 143 -5.86 -19.89 -8.45
CA GLN A 143 -5.82 -18.60 -9.13
C GLN A 143 -6.86 -18.61 -10.27
N THR A 144 -8.09 -18.30 -9.96
CA THR A 144 -9.03 -17.81 -10.97
C THR A 144 -8.49 -16.48 -11.41
N GLU A 145 -8.31 -16.29 -12.72
CA GLU A 145 -7.86 -15.04 -13.30
C GLU A 145 -8.61 -13.90 -12.65
N ILE A 146 -7.91 -13.11 -11.82
CA ILE A 146 -8.46 -11.88 -11.25
C ILE A 146 -8.48 -10.90 -12.40
N SER A 147 -9.49 -11.01 -13.24
CA SER A 147 -9.73 -10.07 -14.32
C SER A 147 -10.39 -8.84 -13.70
N PHE A 148 -9.57 -7.97 -13.09
CA PHE A 148 -9.98 -6.62 -12.74
C PHE A 148 -10.47 -5.81 -13.96
N ARG A 149 -10.21 -6.29 -15.18
CA ARG A 149 -10.54 -5.60 -16.44
C ARG A 149 -11.91 -5.94 -17.03
N LYS A 150 -12.55 -7.03 -16.66
CA LYS A 150 -13.78 -7.52 -17.32
C LYS A 150 -15.10 -6.89 -16.86
N ARG A 151 -15.11 -6.06 -15.81
CA ARG A 151 -16.35 -5.44 -15.32
C ARG A 151 -16.67 -4.06 -15.91
N TYR A 152 -15.74 -3.50 -16.67
CA TYR A 152 -15.86 -2.12 -17.16
C TYR A 152 -15.69 -2.02 -18.68
N GLU A 153 -15.75 -3.15 -19.40
CA GLU A 153 -16.02 -3.20 -20.83
C GLU A 153 -17.59 -3.24 -21.05
#